data_830bf28151132ddaae5e640bd60ef041
#
_entry.id   830bf28151132ddaae5e640bd60ef041
#
_cell.length_a   1.000
_cell.length_b   1.000
_cell.length_c   1.000
_cell.angle_alpha   90.00
_cell.angle_beta   90.00
_cell.angle_gamma   90.00
#
_symmetry.space_group_name_H-M   'P 1'
#
loop_
_entity.id
_entity.type
_entity.pdbx_description
1 polymer ?
#
loop_
_entity_poly.entity_id
_entity_poly.type
_entity_poly.pdbx_seq_one_letter_code
_entity_poly.pdbx_strand_id
1 'polypeptide(L)'
;MSLVIVFTLLISGLIVGFVNTLSAGGTAISIALYLALGLSPVEANATNRIGVLMQSSLSAMLFARKGYLKQKRVFILALAAMFGALLGSVLSLLIPMQAFSYAMGASLIVMLFFLFTAPKNFDTDNEEKLSAKNKPLHYIVFFLIGIYGGFVQVGTGFFLMAAGSMLLGADIIRTNAIKAMVMTLYTIVAIIVFVQGGNVHWNFGLLHSAGTFIGSFIATRIAFKKGAKFIRYIVIVVIIFTALYLTGLIDMQTLFKNLLR
;
A
#
# COMPACT_ATOMS: atom_id res chain seq x y z
N MET A 1 13.47 3.92 23.99
CA MET A 1 12.97 4.68 22.83
C MET A 1 12.52 6.06 23.33
N SER A 2 12.98 7.15 22.70
CA SER A 2 12.61 8.50 23.14
C SER A 2 11.12 8.79 22.87
N LEU A 3 10.51 9.70 23.65
CA LEU A 3 9.11 10.12 23.41
C LEU A 3 8.94 10.72 22.01
N VAL A 4 9.95 11.42 21.49
CA VAL A 4 9.96 11.97 20.13
C VAL A 4 9.74 10.87 19.09
N ILE A 5 10.47 9.75 19.18
CA ILE A 5 10.31 8.62 18.26
C ILE A 5 8.89 8.04 18.35
N VAL A 6 8.33 7.89 19.57
CA VAL A 6 6.97 7.38 19.76
C VAL A 6 5.94 8.27 19.06
N PHE A 7 5.98 9.57 19.32
CA PHE A 7 5.05 10.51 18.66
C PHE A 7 5.23 10.58 17.15
N THR A 8 6.49 10.56 16.67
CA THR A 8 6.77 10.56 15.23
C THR A 8 6.19 9.31 14.55
N LEU A 9 6.34 8.12 15.15
CA LEU A 9 5.78 6.88 14.62
C LEU A 9 4.25 6.90 14.61
N LEU A 10 3.61 7.40 15.66
CA LEU A 10 2.14 7.48 15.74
C LEU A 10 1.57 8.48 14.72
N ILE A 11 2.14 9.69 14.64
CA ILE A 11 1.66 10.75 13.74
C ILE A 11 1.92 10.37 12.28
N SER A 12 3.13 9.90 11.95
CA SER A 12 3.42 9.42 10.60
C SER A 12 2.53 8.25 10.23
N GLY A 13 2.31 7.31 11.15
CA GLY A 13 1.38 6.21 10.96
C GLY A 13 -0.04 6.69 10.65
N LEU A 14 -0.57 7.67 11.37
CA LEU A 14 -1.89 8.24 11.13
C LEU A 14 -1.97 8.85 9.72
N ILE A 15 -0.99 9.63 9.32
CA ILE A 15 -0.91 10.22 7.97
C ILE A 15 -0.84 9.11 6.91
N VAL A 16 0.04 8.14 7.10
CA VAL A 16 0.24 7.02 6.17
C VAL A 16 -1.03 6.18 6.04
N GLY A 17 -1.67 5.84 7.15
CA GLY A 17 -2.93 5.08 7.15
C GLY A 17 -4.05 5.82 6.43
N PHE A 18 -4.15 7.12 6.63
CA PHE A 18 -5.11 7.97 5.92
C PHE A 18 -4.83 8.00 4.41
N VAL A 19 -3.60 8.32 4.04
CA VAL A 19 -3.17 8.44 2.64
C VAL A 19 -3.30 7.11 1.90
N ASN A 20 -2.78 6.02 2.45
CA ASN A 20 -2.80 4.72 1.79
C ASN A 20 -4.22 4.16 1.61
N THR A 21 -5.15 4.50 2.50
CA THR A 21 -6.53 4.04 2.40
C THR A 21 -7.25 4.72 1.23
N LEU A 22 -7.07 6.01 1.06
CA LEU A 22 -7.73 6.78 -0.02
C LEU A 22 -6.96 6.71 -1.35
N SER A 23 -5.64 6.57 -1.28
CA SER A 23 -4.74 6.56 -2.43
C SER A 23 -3.77 5.38 -2.36
N ALA A 24 -2.46 5.61 -2.47
CA ALA A 24 -1.45 4.54 -2.43
C ALA A 24 -0.02 5.02 -2.11
N GLY A 25 0.24 6.28 -1.90
CA GLY A 25 1.61 6.84 -1.81
C GLY A 25 2.24 6.82 -0.41
N GLY A 26 1.46 6.57 0.64
CA GLY A 26 1.92 6.71 2.02
C GLY A 26 3.04 5.76 2.45
N THR A 27 3.16 4.60 1.80
CA THR A 27 4.24 3.63 2.09
C THR A 27 5.64 4.23 1.93
N ALA A 28 5.83 5.16 0.99
CA ALA A 28 7.12 5.85 0.80
C ALA A 28 7.51 6.66 2.05
N ILE A 29 6.53 7.29 2.72
CA ILE A 29 6.74 8.03 3.98
C ILE A 29 7.20 7.08 5.09
N SER A 30 6.53 5.93 5.23
CA SER A 30 6.91 4.91 6.24
C SER A 30 8.32 4.40 6.02
N ILE A 31 8.69 4.07 4.78
CA ILE A 31 10.01 3.58 4.43
C ILE A 31 11.07 4.64 4.74
N ALA A 32 10.84 5.91 4.33
CA ALA A 32 11.76 7.01 4.63
C ALA A 32 11.98 7.18 6.14
N LEU A 33 10.91 7.10 6.94
CA LEU A 33 11.01 7.16 8.40
C LEU A 33 11.83 5.99 8.98
N TYR A 34 11.55 4.75 8.56
CA TYR A 34 12.28 3.59 9.06
C TYR A 34 13.76 3.60 8.68
N LEU A 35 14.11 4.05 7.46
CA LEU A 35 15.49 4.27 7.06
C LEU A 35 16.15 5.36 7.90
N ALA A 36 15.45 6.45 8.24
CA ALA A 36 15.95 7.50 9.12
C ALA A 36 16.16 7.02 10.57
N LEU A 37 15.38 6.01 11.02
CA LEU A 37 15.55 5.33 12.31
C LEU A 37 16.69 4.28 12.30
N GLY A 38 17.38 4.11 11.16
CA GLY A 38 18.55 3.23 11.03
C GLY A 38 18.24 1.80 10.58
N LEU A 39 17.00 1.49 10.18
CA LEU A 39 16.69 0.19 9.62
C LEU A 39 17.30 0.05 8.21
N SER A 40 17.72 -1.17 7.88
CA SER A 40 18.10 -1.50 6.50
C SER A 40 16.87 -1.46 5.57
N PRO A 41 17.05 -1.34 4.25
CA PRO A 41 15.93 -1.33 3.29
C PRO A 41 15.00 -2.54 3.40
N VAL A 42 15.54 -3.74 3.65
CA VAL A 42 14.76 -4.97 3.83
C VAL A 42 13.94 -4.90 5.12
N GLU A 43 14.57 -4.49 6.23
CA GLU A 43 13.89 -4.33 7.53
C GLU A 43 12.82 -3.24 7.48
N ALA A 44 13.07 -2.12 6.83
CA ALA A 44 12.10 -1.06 6.63
C ALA A 44 10.87 -1.56 5.84
N ASN A 45 11.10 -2.30 4.74
CA ASN A 45 10.06 -2.92 3.94
C ASN A 45 9.26 -3.97 4.74
N ALA A 46 9.95 -4.81 5.51
CA ALA A 46 9.34 -5.84 6.36
C ALA A 46 8.49 -5.23 7.48
N THR A 47 9.06 -4.27 8.23
CA THR A 47 8.42 -3.61 9.36
C THR A 47 7.17 -2.83 8.95
N ASN A 48 7.21 -2.16 7.80
CA ASN A 48 6.06 -1.43 7.23
C ASN A 48 4.83 -2.32 7.02
N ARG A 49 5.01 -3.63 6.80
CA ARG A 49 3.89 -4.56 6.56
C ARG A 49 2.94 -4.69 7.73
N ILE A 50 3.41 -4.49 8.97
CA ILE A 50 2.53 -4.48 10.15
C ILE A 50 1.48 -3.38 10.00
N GLY A 51 1.92 -2.16 9.69
CA GLY A 51 1.01 -1.03 9.48
C GLY A 51 0.08 -1.24 8.29
N VAL A 52 0.62 -1.79 7.18
CA VAL A 52 -0.21 -2.09 5.99
C VAL A 52 -1.24 -3.16 6.28
N LEU A 53 -0.90 -4.21 7.01
CA LEU A 53 -1.85 -5.25 7.40
C LEU A 53 -2.99 -4.67 8.25
N MET A 54 -2.66 -3.87 9.26
CA MET A 54 -3.65 -3.26 10.16
C MET A 54 -4.61 -2.32 9.40
N GLN A 55 -4.06 -1.41 8.59
CA GLN A 55 -4.89 -0.46 7.82
C GLN A 55 -5.74 -1.14 6.74
N SER A 56 -5.17 -2.09 5.99
CA SER A 56 -5.89 -2.76 4.91
C SER A 56 -6.97 -3.70 5.43
N SER A 57 -6.71 -4.44 6.51
CA SER A 57 -7.69 -5.31 7.16
C SER A 57 -8.89 -4.53 7.67
N LEU A 58 -8.63 -3.41 8.36
CA LEU A 58 -9.69 -2.53 8.83
C LEU A 58 -10.51 -1.95 7.67
N SER A 59 -9.83 -1.44 6.64
CA SER A 59 -10.49 -0.90 5.45
C SER A 59 -11.32 -1.96 4.74
N ALA A 60 -10.76 -3.15 4.50
CA ALA A 60 -11.47 -4.26 3.86
C ALA A 60 -12.73 -4.65 4.65
N MET A 61 -12.62 -4.75 5.98
CA MET A 61 -13.77 -5.04 6.84
C MET A 61 -14.86 -3.96 6.74
N LEU A 62 -14.49 -2.68 6.78
CA LEU A 62 -15.45 -1.57 6.69
C LEU A 62 -16.11 -1.50 5.31
N PHE A 63 -15.35 -1.71 4.23
CA PHE A 63 -15.89 -1.78 2.87
C PHE A 63 -16.79 -3.01 2.67
N ALA A 64 -16.41 -4.17 3.24
CA ALA A 64 -17.24 -5.38 3.19
C ALA A 64 -18.59 -5.19 3.88
N ARG A 65 -18.59 -4.57 5.07
CA ARG A 65 -19.82 -4.22 5.81
C ARG A 65 -20.75 -3.28 5.03
N LYS A 66 -20.20 -2.44 4.16
CA LYS A 66 -20.94 -1.54 3.27
C LYS A 66 -21.34 -2.20 1.93
N GLY A 67 -20.99 -3.46 1.71
CA GLY A 67 -21.39 -4.22 0.53
C GLY A 67 -20.50 -4.03 -0.71
N TYR A 68 -19.35 -3.35 -0.60
CA TYR A 68 -18.45 -3.13 -1.74
C TYR A 68 -17.64 -4.37 -2.13
N LEU A 69 -17.60 -5.42 -1.31
CA LEU A 69 -16.81 -6.66 -1.50
C LEU A 69 -17.67 -7.92 -1.67
N LYS A 70 -18.88 -7.80 -2.16
CA LYS A 70 -19.80 -8.95 -2.33
C LYS A 70 -19.38 -9.96 -3.42
N GLN A 71 -18.48 -9.57 -4.33
CA GLN A 71 -18.14 -10.38 -5.49
C GLN A 71 -17.05 -11.42 -5.13
N LYS A 72 -17.40 -12.71 -5.19
CA LYS A 72 -16.46 -13.83 -4.99
C LYS A 72 -15.21 -13.75 -5.89
N ARG A 73 -15.36 -13.18 -7.10
CA ARG A 73 -14.25 -13.01 -8.06
C ARG A 73 -13.08 -12.17 -7.48
N VAL A 74 -13.36 -11.15 -6.67
CA VAL A 74 -12.34 -10.32 -6.04
C VAL A 74 -11.49 -11.15 -5.07
N PHE A 75 -12.14 -12.02 -4.30
CA PHE A 75 -11.45 -12.91 -3.39
C PHE A 75 -10.51 -13.87 -4.13
N ILE A 76 -10.94 -14.43 -5.25
CA ILE A 76 -10.10 -15.34 -6.06
C ILE A 76 -8.89 -14.61 -6.64
N LEU A 77 -9.06 -13.36 -7.11
CA LEU A 77 -7.95 -12.53 -7.57
C LEU A 77 -6.99 -12.16 -6.43
N ALA A 78 -7.52 -11.93 -5.22
CA ALA A 78 -6.71 -11.70 -4.04
C ALA A 78 -5.88 -12.95 -3.65
N LEU A 79 -6.41 -14.16 -3.84
CA LEU A 79 -5.63 -15.39 -3.69
C LEU A 79 -4.50 -15.49 -4.72
N ALA A 80 -4.74 -15.12 -5.98
CA ALA A 80 -3.68 -15.08 -6.99
C ALA A 80 -2.55 -14.11 -6.57
N ALA A 81 -2.90 -12.91 -6.07
CA ALA A 81 -1.93 -11.96 -5.55
C ALA A 81 -1.21 -12.50 -4.30
N MET A 82 -1.88 -13.23 -3.44
CA MET A 82 -1.31 -13.86 -2.25
C MET A 82 -0.21 -14.88 -2.62
N PHE A 83 -0.45 -15.75 -3.59
CA PHE A 83 0.57 -16.69 -4.09
C PHE A 83 1.75 -15.96 -4.75
N GLY A 84 1.48 -14.89 -5.51
CA GLY A 84 2.52 -14.01 -6.04
C GLY A 84 3.36 -13.40 -4.93
N ALA A 85 2.72 -12.90 -3.86
CA ALA A 85 3.41 -12.27 -2.75
C ALA A 85 4.29 -13.24 -1.94
N LEU A 86 3.92 -14.51 -1.86
CA LEU A 86 4.78 -15.53 -1.28
C LEU A 86 6.11 -15.59 -2.04
N LEU A 87 6.06 -15.71 -3.37
CA LEU A 87 7.26 -15.73 -4.20
C LEU A 87 8.06 -14.42 -4.07
N GLY A 88 7.38 -13.27 -4.15
CA GLY A 88 8.04 -11.96 -4.06
C GLY A 88 8.74 -11.73 -2.73
N SER A 89 8.10 -12.10 -1.61
CA SER A 89 8.70 -11.93 -0.28
C SER A 89 9.88 -12.86 -0.04
N VAL A 90 9.81 -14.10 -0.51
CA VAL A 90 10.96 -15.03 -0.47
C VAL A 90 12.12 -14.48 -1.30
N LEU A 91 11.86 -14.03 -2.53
CA LEU A 91 12.88 -13.40 -3.38
C LEU A 91 13.57 -12.22 -2.72
N SER A 92 12.83 -11.37 -1.98
CA SER A 92 13.41 -10.22 -1.29
C SER A 92 14.39 -10.59 -0.18
N LEU A 93 14.28 -11.78 0.40
CA LEU A 93 15.20 -12.30 1.41
C LEU A 93 16.41 -13.02 0.79
N LEU A 94 16.30 -13.53 -0.43
CA LEU A 94 17.35 -14.29 -1.10
C LEU A 94 18.35 -13.42 -1.84
N ILE A 95 17.98 -12.21 -2.25
CA ILE A 95 18.88 -11.32 -2.99
C ILE A 95 19.80 -10.52 -2.05
N PRO A 96 21.02 -10.16 -2.50
CA PRO A 96 21.89 -9.29 -1.73
C PRO A 96 21.23 -7.95 -1.39
N MET A 97 21.49 -7.40 -0.19
CA MET A 97 20.92 -6.13 0.28
C MET A 97 21.11 -4.98 -0.72
N GLN A 98 22.26 -4.91 -1.38
CA GLN A 98 22.53 -3.90 -2.39
C GLN A 98 21.60 -4.01 -3.60
N ALA A 99 21.36 -5.24 -4.10
CA ALA A 99 20.42 -5.49 -5.19
C ALA A 99 18.99 -5.14 -4.79
N PHE A 100 18.59 -5.46 -3.54
CA PHE A 100 17.29 -5.06 -3.01
C PHE A 100 17.13 -3.54 -2.95
N SER A 101 18.16 -2.82 -2.51
CA SER A 101 18.16 -1.34 -2.46
C SER A 101 17.96 -0.73 -3.84
N TYR A 102 18.67 -1.26 -4.87
CA TYR A 102 18.46 -0.81 -6.26
C TYR A 102 17.05 -1.14 -6.77
N ALA A 103 16.54 -2.33 -6.47
CA ALA A 103 15.18 -2.72 -6.85
C ALA A 103 14.13 -1.82 -6.17
N MET A 104 14.33 -1.47 -4.91
CA MET A 104 13.45 -0.55 -4.18
C MET A 104 13.51 0.86 -4.79
N GLY A 105 14.69 1.37 -5.14
CA GLY A 105 14.85 2.64 -5.87
C GLY A 105 14.17 2.61 -7.23
N ALA A 106 14.39 1.56 -8.02
CA ALA A 106 13.73 1.38 -9.32
C ALA A 106 12.21 1.31 -9.17
N SER A 107 11.69 0.68 -8.11
CA SER A 107 10.25 0.60 -7.85
C SER A 107 9.62 1.97 -7.61
N LEU A 108 10.34 2.90 -7.00
CA LEU A 108 9.89 4.29 -6.84
C LEU A 108 9.79 5.01 -8.18
N ILE A 109 10.73 4.76 -9.11
CA ILE A 109 10.70 5.32 -10.48
C ILE A 109 9.52 4.74 -11.25
N VAL A 110 9.30 3.43 -11.19
CA VAL A 110 8.15 2.77 -11.80
C VAL A 110 6.84 3.32 -11.22
N MET A 111 6.79 3.50 -9.90
CA MET A 111 5.64 4.12 -9.24
C MET A 111 5.40 5.54 -9.77
N LEU A 112 6.45 6.34 -9.94
CA LEU A 112 6.36 7.69 -10.49
C LEU A 112 5.77 7.67 -11.91
N PHE A 113 6.24 6.76 -12.78
CA PHE A 113 5.71 6.60 -14.13
C PHE A 113 4.20 6.27 -14.12
N PHE A 114 3.79 5.28 -13.31
CA PHE A 114 2.37 4.92 -13.18
C PHE A 114 1.52 6.05 -12.60
N LEU A 115 2.09 6.89 -11.78
CA LEU A 115 1.46 8.06 -11.20
C LEU A 115 0.97 9.04 -12.28
N PHE A 116 1.81 9.29 -13.31
CA PHE A 116 1.47 10.19 -14.42
C PHE A 116 0.55 9.53 -15.47
N THR A 117 0.58 8.19 -15.56
CA THR A 117 -0.21 7.42 -16.53
C THR A 117 -1.51 6.84 -15.95
N ALA A 118 -1.75 7.03 -14.63
CA ALA A 118 -2.94 6.50 -13.97
C ALA A 118 -4.24 6.93 -14.67
N PRO A 119 -5.20 6.01 -14.81
CA PRO A 119 -6.47 6.31 -15.48
C PRO A 119 -7.18 7.48 -14.80
N LYS A 120 -7.57 8.48 -15.60
CA LYS A 120 -8.28 9.66 -15.11
C LYS A 120 -9.77 9.40 -14.85
N ASN A 121 -10.30 8.29 -15.35
CA ASN A 121 -11.73 7.97 -15.34
C ASN A 121 -12.06 6.91 -14.27
N PHE A 122 -12.30 7.38 -13.04
CA PHE A 122 -12.82 6.57 -11.92
C PHE A 122 -14.26 6.95 -11.57
N ASP A 123 -15.02 7.51 -12.51
CA ASP A 123 -16.24 8.25 -12.16
C ASP A 123 -17.46 7.36 -12.00
N THR A 124 -17.53 6.22 -12.70
CA THR A 124 -18.69 5.31 -12.67
C THR A 124 -18.25 3.85 -12.70
N ASP A 125 -19.04 2.99 -12.04
CA ASP A 125 -18.93 1.54 -12.20
C ASP A 125 -19.32 1.15 -13.63
N ASN A 126 -18.56 0.24 -14.21
CA ASN A 126 -18.97 -0.45 -15.43
C ASN A 126 -19.55 -1.81 -15.02
N GLU A 127 -20.88 -1.88 -14.94
CA GLU A 127 -21.59 -3.06 -14.44
C GLU A 127 -21.35 -4.31 -15.28
N GLU A 128 -21.19 -4.16 -16.60
CA GLU A 128 -20.86 -5.27 -17.49
C GLU A 128 -19.50 -5.88 -17.15
N LYS A 129 -18.48 -5.05 -16.97
CA LYS A 129 -17.13 -5.52 -16.53
C LYS A 129 -17.16 -6.07 -15.12
N LEU A 130 -17.93 -5.45 -14.22
CA LEU A 130 -18.03 -5.88 -12.83
C LEU A 130 -18.72 -7.24 -12.68
N SER A 131 -19.72 -7.54 -13.53
CA SER A 131 -20.44 -8.82 -13.53
C SER A 131 -19.75 -9.89 -14.37
N ALA A 132 -18.85 -9.53 -15.29
CA ALA A 132 -18.15 -10.47 -16.15
C ALA A 132 -17.28 -11.45 -15.37
N LYS A 133 -17.11 -12.67 -15.89
CA LYS A 133 -16.18 -13.66 -15.32
C LYS A 133 -14.72 -13.19 -15.45
N ASN A 134 -13.88 -13.60 -14.51
CA ASN A 134 -12.44 -13.35 -14.60
C ASN A 134 -11.87 -14.06 -15.86
N LYS A 135 -11.09 -13.29 -16.64
CA LYS A 135 -10.29 -13.82 -17.75
C LYS A 135 -8.93 -14.29 -17.21
N PRO A 136 -8.22 -15.20 -17.87
CA PRO A 136 -6.86 -15.63 -17.47
C PRO A 136 -5.91 -14.46 -17.21
N LEU A 137 -6.00 -13.40 -18.02
CA LEU A 137 -5.22 -12.18 -17.86
C LEU A 137 -5.40 -11.54 -16.47
N HIS A 138 -6.61 -11.57 -15.89
CA HIS A 138 -6.85 -10.98 -14.57
C HIS A 138 -6.05 -11.71 -13.49
N TYR A 139 -5.97 -13.04 -13.54
CA TYR A 139 -5.19 -13.84 -12.59
C TYR A 139 -3.70 -13.55 -12.73
N ILE A 140 -3.20 -13.48 -13.97
CA ILE A 140 -1.78 -13.19 -14.27
C ILE A 140 -1.42 -11.80 -13.72
N VAL A 141 -2.24 -10.77 -14.01
CA VAL A 141 -1.96 -9.41 -13.56
C VAL A 141 -1.96 -9.33 -12.03
N PHE A 142 -2.96 -9.91 -11.35
CA PHE A 142 -3.01 -9.88 -9.89
C PHE A 142 -1.86 -10.70 -9.25
N PHE A 143 -1.47 -11.81 -9.86
CA PHE A 143 -0.31 -12.60 -9.43
C PHE A 143 0.99 -11.79 -9.56
N LEU A 144 1.22 -11.11 -10.69
CA LEU A 144 2.40 -10.25 -10.90
C LEU A 144 2.41 -9.05 -9.93
N ILE A 145 1.24 -8.42 -9.70
CA ILE A 145 1.11 -7.37 -8.67
C ILE A 145 1.44 -7.95 -7.29
N GLY A 146 1.07 -9.19 -7.04
CA GLY A 146 1.41 -9.91 -5.82
C GLY A 146 2.92 -10.11 -5.68
N ILE A 147 3.61 -10.60 -6.71
CA ILE A 147 5.08 -10.73 -6.71
C ILE A 147 5.73 -9.39 -6.38
N TYR A 148 5.35 -8.34 -7.09
CA TYR A 148 5.87 -7.00 -6.83
C TYR A 148 5.58 -6.54 -5.40
N GLY A 149 4.33 -6.66 -4.92
CA GLY A 149 3.92 -6.27 -3.59
C GLY A 149 4.53 -7.11 -2.47
N GLY A 150 4.82 -8.39 -2.72
CA GLY A 150 5.57 -9.27 -1.84
C GLY A 150 7.04 -8.87 -1.77
N PHE A 151 7.63 -8.50 -2.87
CA PHE A 151 9.03 -8.10 -3.01
C PHE A 151 9.28 -6.71 -2.44
N VAL A 152 8.68 -5.67 -3.02
CA VAL A 152 8.76 -4.28 -2.58
C VAL A 152 7.36 -3.69 -2.50
N GLN A 153 6.87 -3.39 -1.33
CA GLN A 153 5.50 -2.95 -1.11
C GLN A 153 5.18 -1.53 -1.62
N VAL A 154 6.20 -0.72 -1.86
CA VAL A 154 6.06 0.69 -2.26
C VAL A 154 5.30 0.78 -3.60
N GLY A 155 4.23 1.57 -3.64
CA GLY A 155 3.47 1.81 -4.87
C GLY A 155 2.51 0.70 -5.30
N THR A 156 2.50 -0.49 -4.67
CA THR A 156 1.59 -1.61 -5.02
C THR A 156 0.12 -1.18 -5.07
N GLY A 157 -0.28 -0.25 -4.21
CA GLY A 157 -1.64 0.27 -4.20
C GLY A 157 -2.04 0.96 -5.49
N PHE A 158 -1.13 1.62 -6.21
CA PHE A 158 -1.42 2.25 -7.50
C PHE A 158 -1.68 1.20 -8.58
N PHE A 159 -0.89 0.11 -8.61
CA PHE A 159 -1.14 -1.00 -9.54
C PHE A 159 -2.50 -1.67 -9.27
N LEU A 160 -2.86 -1.86 -8.01
CA LEU A 160 -4.17 -2.40 -7.64
C LEU A 160 -5.31 -1.44 -7.99
N MET A 161 -5.11 -0.13 -7.84
CA MET A 161 -6.10 0.86 -8.28
C MET A 161 -6.27 0.85 -9.80
N ALA A 162 -5.16 0.78 -10.55
CA ALA A 162 -5.22 0.67 -12.01
C ALA A 162 -5.91 -0.64 -12.44
N ALA A 163 -5.54 -1.77 -11.85
CA ALA A 163 -6.16 -3.06 -12.17
C ALA A 163 -7.65 -3.09 -11.81
N GLY A 164 -8.05 -2.54 -10.66
CA GLY A 164 -9.45 -2.43 -10.25
C GLY A 164 -10.29 -1.61 -11.21
N SER A 165 -9.79 -0.47 -11.65
CA SER A 165 -10.50 0.38 -12.59
C SER A 165 -10.48 -0.17 -14.03
N MET A 166 -9.29 -0.49 -14.56
CA MET A 166 -9.14 -0.83 -15.99
C MET A 166 -9.63 -2.25 -16.30
N LEU A 167 -9.33 -3.24 -15.46
CA LEU A 167 -9.66 -4.63 -15.71
C LEU A 167 -11.04 -5.02 -15.15
N LEU A 168 -11.40 -4.48 -13.98
CA LEU A 168 -12.64 -4.84 -13.32
C LEU A 168 -13.75 -3.81 -13.52
N GLY A 169 -13.45 -2.62 -14.06
CA GLY A 169 -14.43 -1.57 -14.29
C GLY A 169 -15.02 -0.94 -13.03
N ALA A 170 -14.29 -1.03 -11.91
CA ALA A 170 -14.73 -0.51 -10.63
C ALA A 170 -14.51 1.02 -10.52
N ASP A 171 -15.45 1.70 -9.89
CA ASP A 171 -15.27 3.10 -9.50
C ASP A 171 -14.17 3.25 -8.43
N ILE A 172 -13.83 4.47 -8.05
CA ILE A 172 -12.73 4.73 -7.12
C ILE A 172 -13.00 4.17 -5.71
N ILE A 173 -14.26 4.15 -5.25
CA ILE A 173 -14.62 3.63 -3.92
C ILE A 173 -14.49 2.10 -3.92
N ARG A 174 -15.07 1.45 -4.92
CA ARG A 174 -15.00 -0.01 -5.10
C ARG A 174 -13.57 -0.47 -5.39
N THR A 175 -12.82 0.30 -6.16
CA THR A 175 -11.38 0.06 -6.40
C THR A 175 -10.58 0.10 -5.11
N ASN A 176 -10.84 1.06 -4.21
CA ASN A 176 -10.21 1.09 -2.88
C ASN A 176 -10.62 -0.11 -2.01
N ALA A 177 -11.88 -0.58 -2.12
CA ALA A 177 -12.31 -1.79 -1.44
C ALA A 177 -11.55 -3.03 -1.94
N ILE A 178 -11.45 -3.20 -3.26
CA ILE A 178 -10.69 -4.29 -3.90
C ILE A 178 -9.22 -4.24 -3.48
N LYS A 179 -8.60 -3.06 -3.56
CA LYS A 179 -7.23 -2.83 -3.10
C LYS A 179 -7.05 -3.29 -1.64
N ALA A 180 -7.91 -2.84 -0.74
CA ALA A 180 -7.82 -3.19 0.68
C ALA A 180 -7.90 -4.71 0.91
N MET A 181 -8.81 -5.41 0.23
CA MET A 181 -8.96 -6.86 0.32
C MET A 181 -7.71 -7.60 -0.19
N VAL A 182 -7.23 -7.23 -1.38
CA VAL A 182 -6.04 -7.85 -1.99
C VAL A 182 -4.81 -7.60 -1.11
N MET A 183 -4.61 -6.36 -0.66
CA MET A 183 -3.49 -6.00 0.23
C MET A 183 -3.52 -6.77 1.54
N THR A 184 -4.69 -6.96 2.13
CA THR A 184 -4.83 -7.75 3.37
C THR A 184 -4.31 -9.18 3.16
N LEU A 185 -4.81 -9.88 2.14
CA LEU A 185 -4.46 -11.28 1.93
C LEU A 185 -2.98 -11.49 1.58
N TYR A 186 -2.45 -10.69 0.65
CA TYR A 186 -1.05 -10.87 0.29
C TYR A 186 -0.09 -10.41 1.40
N THR A 187 -0.46 -9.41 2.20
CA THR A 187 0.39 -8.94 3.29
C THR A 187 0.48 -9.95 4.43
N ILE A 188 -0.60 -10.73 4.71
CA ILE A 188 -0.56 -11.82 5.69
C ILE A 188 0.57 -12.80 5.36
N VAL A 189 0.62 -13.25 4.12
CA VAL A 189 1.64 -14.21 3.69
C VAL A 189 3.03 -13.59 3.69
N ALA A 190 3.16 -12.38 3.17
CA ALA A 190 4.44 -11.70 3.13
C ALA A 190 5.01 -11.42 4.52
N ILE A 191 4.18 -11.03 5.51
CA ILE A 191 4.65 -10.78 6.88
C ILE A 191 5.16 -12.06 7.54
N ILE A 192 4.53 -13.21 7.28
CA ILE A 192 4.99 -14.51 7.80
C ILE A 192 6.42 -14.79 7.31
N VAL A 193 6.67 -14.59 6.02
CA VAL A 193 8.00 -14.80 5.41
C VAL A 193 9.05 -13.85 6.04
N PHE A 194 8.73 -12.57 6.19
CA PHE A 194 9.66 -11.60 6.79
C PHE A 194 9.89 -11.81 8.30
N VAL A 195 8.89 -12.29 9.03
CA VAL A 195 9.04 -12.66 10.44
C VAL A 195 9.96 -13.86 10.58
N GLN A 196 9.80 -14.88 9.74
CA GLN A 196 10.70 -16.04 9.71
C GLN A 196 12.13 -15.65 9.34
N GLY A 197 12.30 -14.63 8.47
CA GLY A 197 13.59 -14.06 8.12
C GLY A 197 14.23 -13.16 9.19
N GLY A 198 13.53 -12.89 10.31
CA GLY A 198 14.04 -12.04 11.38
C GLY A 198 14.12 -10.55 11.05
N ASN A 199 13.48 -10.08 9.96
CA ASN A 199 13.61 -8.72 9.44
C ASN A 199 12.58 -7.72 9.98
N VAL A 200 11.74 -8.12 10.96
CA VAL A 200 10.64 -7.29 11.46
C VAL A 200 11.00 -6.64 12.79
N HIS A 201 11.04 -5.31 12.84
CA HIS A 201 11.21 -4.53 14.07
C HIS A 201 9.84 -4.25 14.71
N TRP A 202 9.41 -5.15 15.63
CA TRP A 202 8.09 -5.13 16.22
C TRP A 202 7.75 -3.83 16.94
N ASN A 203 8.67 -3.25 17.71
CA ASN A 203 8.43 -2.02 18.46
C ASN A 203 8.06 -0.85 17.56
N PHE A 204 8.81 -0.67 16.46
CA PHE A 204 8.51 0.38 15.50
C PHE A 204 7.24 0.08 14.69
N GLY A 205 7.11 -1.18 14.24
CA GLY A 205 5.97 -1.62 13.45
C GLY A 205 4.64 -1.50 14.20
N LEU A 206 4.58 -1.92 15.46
CA LEU A 206 3.35 -1.87 16.25
C LEU A 206 2.94 -0.44 16.58
N LEU A 207 3.88 0.43 16.97
CA LEU A 207 3.58 1.83 17.24
C LEU A 207 3.07 2.55 15.99
N HIS A 208 3.78 2.40 14.87
CA HIS A 208 3.35 2.97 13.61
C HIS A 208 2.00 2.40 13.16
N SER A 209 1.74 1.10 13.39
CA SER A 209 0.49 0.45 13.03
C SER A 209 -0.71 0.97 13.81
N ALA A 210 -0.54 1.36 15.08
CA ALA A 210 -1.59 2.01 15.85
C ALA A 210 -2.03 3.33 15.18
N GLY A 211 -1.06 4.13 14.72
CA GLY A 211 -1.33 5.31 13.91
C GLY A 211 -2.04 4.97 12.60
N THR A 212 -1.52 3.99 11.84
CA THR A 212 -2.14 3.62 10.53
C THR A 212 -3.56 3.08 10.70
N PHE A 213 -3.85 2.38 11.78
CA PHE A 213 -5.20 1.92 12.10
C PHE A 213 -6.17 3.09 12.26
N ILE A 214 -5.80 4.09 13.08
CA ILE A 214 -6.62 5.29 13.31
C ILE A 214 -6.80 6.08 12.01
N GLY A 215 -5.70 6.33 11.29
CA GLY A 215 -5.73 7.03 10.00
C GLY A 215 -6.61 6.35 8.96
N SER A 216 -6.52 5.04 8.85
CA SER A 216 -7.33 4.22 7.97
C SER A 216 -8.82 4.25 8.32
N PHE A 217 -9.15 4.20 9.62
CA PHE A 217 -10.52 4.31 10.09
C PHE A 217 -11.17 5.64 9.70
N ILE A 218 -10.45 6.74 9.96
CA ILE A 218 -10.88 8.09 9.59
C ILE A 218 -11.06 8.20 8.08
N ALA A 219 -10.06 7.75 7.31
CA ALA A 219 -10.06 7.80 5.85
C ALA A 219 -11.24 7.03 5.25
N THR A 220 -11.50 5.81 5.72
CA THR A 220 -12.61 4.99 5.21
C THR A 220 -13.96 5.62 5.51
N ARG A 221 -14.16 6.19 6.70
CA ARG A 221 -15.40 6.92 7.04
C ARG A 221 -15.60 8.16 6.18
N ILE A 222 -14.52 8.90 5.93
CA ILE A 222 -14.57 10.08 5.05
C ILE A 222 -14.87 9.66 3.61
N ALA A 223 -14.30 8.56 3.12
CA ALA A 223 -14.59 8.01 1.79
C ALA A 223 -16.09 7.75 1.60
N PHE A 224 -16.75 7.15 2.60
CA PHE A 224 -18.19 6.92 2.55
C PHE A 224 -19.03 8.20 2.61
N LYS A 225 -18.57 9.22 3.35
CA LYS A 225 -19.31 10.47 3.54
C LYS A 225 -19.12 11.45 2.38
N LYS A 226 -17.90 11.58 1.87
CA LYS A 226 -17.50 12.59 0.87
C LYS A 226 -17.55 12.07 -0.58
N GLY A 227 -17.55 10.75 -0.77
CA GLY A 227 -17.68 10.11 -2.07
C GLY A 227 -16.45 10.24 -2.99
N ALA A 228 -16.65 9.86 -4.25
CA ALA A 228 -15.58 9.69 -5.23
C ALA A 228 -14.80 10.98 -5.54
N LYS A 229 -15.47 12.14 -5.62
CA LYS A 229 -14.82 13.43 -5.92
C LYS A 229 -13.76 13.81 -4.90
N PHE A 230 -14.05 13.60 -3.62
CA PHE A 230 -13.10 13.89 -2.54
C PHE A 230 -11.90 12.96 -2.56
N ILE A 231 -12.13 11.65 -2.76
CA ILE A 231 -11.06 10.66 -2.87
C ILE A 231 -10.13 11.02 -4.02
N ARG A 232 -10.68 11.37 -5.18
CA ARG A 232 -9.92 11.79 -6.37
C ARG A 232 -9.03 13.01 -6.08
N TYR A 233 -9.54 14.01 -5.36
CA TYR A 233 -8.74 15.16 -4.95
C TYR A 233 -7.56 14.74 -4.07
N ILE A 234 -7.81 13.90 -3.06
CA ILE A 234 -6.73 13.37 -2.19
C ILE A 234 -5.72 12.57 -3.01
N VAL A 235 -6.17 11.72 -3.93
CA VAL A 235 -5.27 10.97 -4.83
C VAL A 235 -4.35 11.92 -5.60
N ILE A 236 -4.86 13.01 -6.18
CA ILE A 236 -4.07 13.99 -6.91
C ILE A 236 -3.04 14.68 -5.99
N VAL A 237 -3.46 15.12 -4.80
CA VAL A 237 -2.55 15.76 -3.83
C VAL A 237 -1.43 14.79 -3.41
N VAL A 238 -1.77 13.53 -3.12
CA VAL A 238 -0.78 12.49 -2.76
C VAL A 238 0.16 12.21 -3.92
N ILE A 239 -0.34 12.20 -5.14
CA ILE A 239 0.43 12.06 -6.36
C ILE A 239 1.49 13.16 -6.46
N ILE A 240 1.07 14.41 -6.35
CA ILE A 240 1.97 15.57 -6.44
C ILE A 240 3.03 15.50 -5.32
N PHE A 241 2.60 15.25 -4.08
CA PHE A 241 3.51 15.13 -2.94
C PHE A 241 4.53 14.00 -3.13
N THR A 242 4.07 12.83 -3.58
CA THR A 242 4.94 11.69 -3.84
C THR A 242 5.94 11.98 -4.97
N ALA A 243 5.49 12.67 -6.02
CA ALA A 243 6.37 13.11 -7.11
C ALA A 243 7.47 14.07 -6.60
N LEU A 244 7.11 15.07 -5.79
CA LEU A 244 8.07 16.01 -5.19
C LEU A 244 9.08 15.31 -4.26
N TYR A 245 8.64 14.29 -3.52
CA TYR A 245 9.52 13.45 -2.71
C TYR A 245 10.50 12.63 -3.57
N LEU A 246 9.98 11.95 -4.61
CA LEU A 246 10.79 11.08 -5.47
C LEU A 246 11.78 11.85 -6.36
N THR A 247 11.47 13.09 -6.72
CA THR A 247 12.40 13.97 -7.47
C THR A 247 13.47 14.59 -6.57
N GLY A 248 13.43 14.34 -5.26
CA GLY A 248 14.40 14.90 -4.30
C GLY A 248 14.12 16.35 -3.92
N LEU A 249 13.04 16.96 -4.40
CA LEU A 249 12.64 18.32 -4.00
C LEU A 249 12.20 18.38 -2.54
N ILE A 250 11.75 17.26 -1.97
CA ILE A 250 11.45 17.08 -0.55
C ILE A 250 12.25 15.90 -0.03
N ASP A 251 13.24 16.17 0.84
CA ASP A 251 14.04 15.13 1.47
C ASP A 251 13.45 14.73 2.84
N MET A 252 12.57 13.73 2.79
CA MET A 252 11.91 13.20 3.99
C MET A 252 12.89 12.54 4.96
N GLN A 253 13.99 11.93 4.47
CA GLN A 253 14.97 11.30 5.34
C GLN A 253 15.71 12.34 6.17
N THR A 254 16.18 13.41 5.55
CA THR A 254 16.83 14.53 6.26
C THR A 254 15.85 15.21 7.21
N LEU A 255 14.60 15.41 6.79
CA LEU A 255 13.56 15.98 7.65
C LEU A 255 13.32 15.11 8.89
N PHE A 256 13.17 13.79 8.75
CA PHE A 256 13.02 12.90 9.90
C PHE A 256 14.27 12.83 10.76
N LYS A 257 15.47 12.78 10.18
CA LYS A 257 16.73 12.82 10.95
C LYS A 257 16.86 14.09 11.81
N ASN A 258 16.47 15.25 11.28
CA ASN A 258 16.50 16.49 12.03
C ASN A 258 15.44 16.53 13.15
N LEU A 259 14.27 15.94 12.92
CA LEU A 259 13.20 15.84 13.91
C LEU A 259 13.54 14.87 15.06
N LEU A 260 14.36 13.85 14.79
CA LEU A 260 14.72 12.79 15.73
C LEU A 260 16.00 13.08 16.55
N ARG A 261 16.72 14.14 16.21
CA ARG A 261 17.84 14.69 17.00
C ARG A 261 17.32 15.52 18.16
#